data_975cc6c90666112c2cb219043d90eec5
#
_entry.id   975cc6c90666112c2cb219043d90eec5
#
_cell.length_a   1.000
_cell.length_b   1.000
_cell.length_c   1.000
_cell.angle_alpha   90.00
_cell.angle_beta   90.00
_cell.angle_gamma   90.00
#
_symmetry.space_group_name_H-M   'P 1'
#
loop_
_entity.id
_entity.type
_entity.pdbx_description
1 polymer ?
#
loop_
_entity_poly.entity_id
_entity_poly.type
_entity_poly.pdbx_seq_one_letter_code
_entity_poly.pdbx_strand_id
1 'polypeptide(L)'
;MILFLLTSAWCFDGSGFSISQLIGSSEYLFRFLREAFPPIDQHRLTFEQLNRYWLALIETFQMAFVGTLLGLVIGFILALFASRGLMFESRRSNVLQWSVKMLISLFRTVPDLVWAIIFVMVVGLGAFAGTLTIMVDTIGFCGRFFAEEM
;
A
#
# COMPACT_ATOMS: atom_id res chain seq x y z
N MET A 1 -19.03 12.98 -30.81
CA MET A 1 -19.40 13.92 -29.74
C MET A 1 -20.73 13.53 -29.08
N ILE A 2 -21.82 13.38 -29.83
CA ILE A 2 -23.15 13.03 -29.27
C ILE A 2 -23.15 11.65 -28.59
N LEU A 3 -22.53 10.64 -29.22
CA LEU A 3 -22.43 9.28 -28.64
C LEU A 3 -21.65 9.27 -27.32
N PHE A 4 -20.57 10.06 -27.22
CA PHE A 4 -19.78 10.20 -25.99
C PHE A 4 -20.60 10.85 -24.87
N LEU A 5 -21.40 11.89 -25.19
CA LEU A 5 -22.27 12.53 -24.20
C LEU A 5 -23.40 11.60 -23.72
N LEU A 6 -23.97 10.81 -24.63
CA LEU A 6 -25.01 9.82 -24.27
C LEU A 6 -24.43 8.68 -23.40
N THR A 7 -23.25 8.18 -23.73
CA THR A 7 -22.59 7.14 -22.91
C THR A 7 -22.18 7.67 -21.55
N SER A 8 -21.64 8.90 -21.48
CA SER A 8 -21.29 9.51 -20.20
C SER A 8 -22.53 9.77 -19.30
N ALA A 9 -23.61 10.27 -19.88
CA ALA A 9 -24.86 10.49 -19.15
C ALA A 9 -25.44 9.16 -18.64
N TRP A 10 -25.44 8.11 -19.45
CA TRP A 10 -25.89 6.78 -19.05
C TRP A 10 -25.02 6.16 -17.96
N CYS A 11 -23.69 6.34 -18.02
CA CYS A 11 -22.77 5.91 -16.96
C CYS A 11 -22.98 6.69 -15.67
N PHE A 12 -23.25 8.01 -15.76
CA PHE A 12 -23.53 8.84 -14.59
C PHE A 12 -24.81 8.41 -13.88
N ASP A 13 -25.86 8.11 -14.65
CA ASP A 13 -27.14 7.65 -14.11
C ASP A 13 -27.03 6.25 -13.48
N GLY A 14 -26.32 5.35 -14.15
CA GLY A 14 -26.06 3.98 -13.66
C GLY A 14 -25.09 3.89 -12.48
N SER A 15 -24.23 4.88 -12.26
CA SER A 15 -23.29 4.91 -11.14
C SER A 15 -23.93 5.28 -9.79
N GLY A 16 -25.19 5.75 -9.79
CA GLY A 16 -25.87 6.24 -8.58
C GLY A 16 -25.22 7.51 -7.99
N PHE A 17 -24.36 8.18 -8.77
CA PHE A 17 -23.71 9.41 -8.32
C PHE A 17 -24.71 10.55 -8.16
N SER A 18 -24.92 11.00 -6.94
CA SER A 18 -25.85 12.06 -6.60
C SER A 18 -25.15 13.15 -5.78
N ILE A 19 -25.01 14.33 -6.37
CA ILE A 19 -24.45 15.51 -5.68
C ILE A 19 -25.29 15.87 -4.46
N SER A 20 -26.62 15.68 -4.54
CA SER A 20 -27.52 15.94 -3.42
C SER A 20 -27.26 15.01 -2.23
N GLN A 21 -26.93 13.75 -2.48
CA GLN A 21 -26.52 12.81 -1.43
C GLN A 21 -25.14 13.19 -0.84
N LEU A 22 -24.21 13.66 -1.66
CA LEU A 22 -22.90 14.12 -1.19
C LEU A 22 -23.06 15.33 -0.23
N ILE A 23 -23.89 16.30 -0.60
CA ILE A 23 -24.17 17.48 0.22
C ILE A 23 -24.97 17.09 1.48
N GLY A 24 -25.98 16.20 1.35
CA GLY A 24 -26.74 15.68 2.48
C GLY A 24 -25.91 14.85 3.45
N SER A 25 -24.82 14.25 2.96
CA SER A 25 -23.88 13.46 3.80
C SER A 25 -22.84 14.32 4.52
N SER A 26 -22.84 15.64 4.33
CA SER A 26 -21.92 16.55 5.01
C SER A 26 -22.01 16.47 6.53
N GLU A 27 -23.18 16.20 7.09
CA GLU A 27 -23.38 16.00 8.53
C GLU A 27 -22.59 14.78 9.05
N TYR A 28 -22.55 13.68 8.29
CA TYR A 28 -21.74 12.50 8.65
C TYR A 28 -20.25 12.81 8.60
N LEU A 29 -19.81 13.63 7.62
CA LEU A 29 -18.42 14.07 7.54
C LEU A 29 -18.04 14.93 8.75
N PHE A 30 -18.89 15.90 9.13
CA PHE A 30 -18.65 16.73 10.30
C PHE A 30 -18.67 15.92 11.60
N ARG A 31 -19.56 14.94 11.72
CA ARG A 31 -19.58 14.02 12.86
C ARG A 31 -18.29 13.20 12.93
N PHE A 32 -17.87 12.61 11.80
CA PHE A 32 -16.61 11.88 11.70
C PHE A 32 -15.41 12.75 12.09
N LEU A 33 -15.33 13.98 11.56
CA LEU A 33 -14.25 14.90 11.91
C LEU A 33 -14.26 15.26 13.40
N ARG A 34 -15.44 15.46 13.98
CA ARG A 34 -15.56 15.76 15.41
C ARG A 34 -15.17 14.57 16.29
N GLU A 35 -15.46 13.35 15.85
CA GLU A 35 -15.04 12.12 16.54
C GLU A 35 -13.55 11.83 16.34
N ALA A 36 -12.99 12.13 15.15
CA ALA A 36 -11.56 11.98 14.85
C ALA A 36 -10.69 13.01 15.61
N PHE A 37 -11.23 14.21 15.86
CA PHE A 37 -10.58 15.26 16.64
C PHE A 37 -11.40 15.56 17.90
N PRO A 38 -11.44 14.65 18.88
CA PRO A 38 -12.16 14.91 20.13
C PRO A 38 -11.54 16.14 20.82
N PRO A 39 -12.37 16.98 21.48
CA PRO A 39 -11.84 18.09 22.25
C PRO A 39 -10.84 17.55 23.27
N ILE A 40 -9.69 18.22 23.36
CA ILE A 40 -8.62 17.84 24.27
C ILE A 40 -9.13 18.10 25.71
N ASP A 41 -9.82 17.13 26.28
CA ASP A 41 -10.11 17.11 27.70
C ASP A 41 -8.81 16.87 28.44
N GLN A 42 -8.38 17.87 29.18
CA GLN A 42 -7.12 17.85 29.95
C GLN A 42 -7.01 16.64 30.91
N HIS A 43 -8.15 16.00 31.24
CA HIS A 43 -8.19 14.77 32.05
C HIS A 43 -7.82 13.49 31.29
N ARG A 44 -7.75 13.51 29.97
CA ARG A 44 -7.41 12.32 29.16
C ARG A 44 -5.95 12.17 28.82
N LEU A 45 -5.11 13.19 29.06
CA LEU A 45 -3.66 13.12 28.87
C LEU A 45 -2.97 12.68 30.18
N THR A 46 -3.27 11.49 30.63
CA THR A 46 -2.50 10.87 31.71
C THR A 46 -1.13 10.47 31.17
N PHE A 47 -0.08 10.63 31.97
CA PHE A 47 1.30 10.28 31.63
C PHE A 47 1.42 8.83 31.09
N GLU A 48 0.63 7.91 31.64
CA GLU A 48 0.55 6.52 31.16
C GLU A 48 0.00 6.38 29.73
N GLN A 49 -0.96 7.21 29.35
CA GLN A 49 -1.52 7.20 27.98
C GLN A 49 -0.51 7.78 27.00
N LEU A 50 0.17 8.86 27.37
CA LEU A 50 1.22 9.46 26.56
C LEU A 50 2.37 8.46 26.32
N ASN A 51 2.75 7.71 27.35
CA ASN A 51 3.77 6.67 27.22
C ASN A 51 3.32 5.52 26.29
N ARG A 52 2.05 5.11 26.34
CA ARG A 52 1.50 4.11 25.41
C ARG A 52 1.54 4.57 23.95
N TYR A 53 1.15 5.81 23.70
CA TYR A 53 1.23 6.38 22.35
C TYR A 53 2.68 6.48 21.87
N TRP A 54 3.60 6.83 22.74
CA TRP A 54 5.02 6.88 22.41
C TRP A 54 5.58 5.50 22.05
N LEU A 55 5.25 4.48 22.82
CA LEU A 55 5.64 3.11 22.51
C LEU A 55 5.05 2.60 21.18
N ALA A 56 3.77 2.87 20.92
CA ALA A 56 3.14 2.51 19.67
C ALA A 56 3.78 3.22 18.46
N LEU A 57 4.20 4.47 18.63
CA LEU A 57 4.91 5.23 17.59
C LEU A 57 6.28 4.63 17.29
N ILE A 58 7.02 4.24 18.32
CA ILE A 58 8.32 3.55 18.17
C ILE A 58 8.12 2.21 17.46
N GLU A 59 7.12 1.42 17.86
CA GLU A 59 6.81 0.14 17.22
C GLU A 59 6.49 0.32 15.74
N THR A 60 5.67 1.31 15.39
CA THR A 60 5.34 1.63 13.99
C THR A 60 6.57 2.03 13.19
N PHE A 61 7.46 2.83 13.78
CA PHE A 61 8.71 3.22 13.16
C PHE A 61 9.64 2.01 12.92
N GLN A 62 9.74 1.11 13.90
CA GLN A 62 10.54 -0.11 13.79
C GLN A 62 10.00 -1.02 12.66
N MET A 63 8.68 -1.21 12.59
CA MET A 63 8.03 -1.98 11.52
C MET A 63 8.34 -1.39 10.14
N ALA A 64 8.17 -0.08 10.00
CA ALA A 64 8.43 0.62 8.75
C ALA A 64 9.91 0.50 8.33
N PHE A 65 10.82 0.72 9.26
CA PHE A 65 12.26 0.66 9.00
C PHE A 65 12.71 -0.74 8.58
N VAL A 66 12.33 -1.77 9.34
CA VAL A 66 12.71 -3.17 9.06
C VAL A 66 12.06 -3.65 7.77
N GLY A 67 10.76 -3.40 7.58
CA GLY A 67 10.02 -3.79 6.36
C GLY A 67 10.62 -3.16 5.11
N THR A 68 10.90 -1.86 5.16
CA THR A 68 11.51 -1.13 4.03
C THR A 68 12.93 -1.62 3.75
N LEU A 69 13.75 -1.81 4.78
CA LEU A 69 15.13 -2.27 4.60
C LEU A 69 15.19 -3.66 3.96
N LEU A 70 14.42 -4.61 4.47
CA LEU A 70 14.34 -5.96 3.92
C LEU A 70 13.75 -5.95 2.51
N GLY A 71 12.69 -5.18 2.29
CA GLY A 71 12.06 -5.01 0.98
C GLY A 71 13.00 -4.42 -0.06
N LEU A 72 13.80 -3.43 0.32
CA LEU A 72 14.79 -2.80 -0.55
C LEU A 72 15.90 -3.79 -0.94
N VAL A 73 16.44 -4.54 0.02
CA VAL A 73 17.50 -5.53 -0.26
C VAL A 73 16.98 -6.62 -1.20
N ILE A 74 15.81 -7.19 -0.91
CA ILE A 74 15.21 -8.24 -1.74
C ILE A 74 14.80 -7.67 -3.12
N GLY A 75 14.19 -6.50 -3.15
CA GLY A 75 13.80 -5.80 -4.38
C GLY A 75 15.01 -5.49 -5.27
N PHE A 76 16.12 -5.06 -4.69
CA PHE A 76 17.37 -4.84 -5.41
C PHE A 76 17.92 -6.13 -6.02
N ILE A 77 17.96 -7.22 -5.25
CA ILE A 77 18.40 -8.53 -5.75
C ILE A 77 17.50 -8.99 -6.92
N LEU A 78 16.19 -8.89 -6.78
CA LEU A 78 15.25 -9.22 -7.86
C LEU A 78 15.43 -8.32 -9.08
N ALA A 79 15.71 -7.04 -8.89
CA ALA A 79 16.00 -6.11 -9.97
C ALA A 79 17.24 -6.47 -10.76
N LEU A 80 18.30 -6.93 -10.11
CA LEU A 80 19.52 -7.44 -10.80
C LEU A 80 19.17 -8.61 -11.74
N PHE A 81 18.29 -9.52 -11.32
CA PHE A 81 17.82 -10.61 -12.18
C PHE A 81 16.83 -10.16 -13.26
N ALA A 82 16.12 -9.07 -13.05
CA ALA A 82 15.17 -8.50 -14.00
C ALA A 82 15.84 -7.60 -15.06
N SER A 83 17.04 -7.05 -14.77
CA SER A 83 17.78 -6.15 -15.65
C SER A 83 18.30 -6.87 -16.89
N ARG A 84 18.22 -6.19 -18.05
CA ARG A 84 18.71 -6.73 -19.32
C ARG A 84 20.23 -6.59 -19.47
N GLY A 85 20.84 -5.64 -18.76
CA GLY A 85 22.25 -5.31 -18.95
C GLY A 85 23.22 -6.27 -18.28
N LEU A 86 22.79 -7.03 -17.28
CA LEU A 86 23.65 -7.88 -16.45
C LEU A 86 23.62 -9.36 -16.84
N MET A 87 22.63 -9.80 -17.61
CA MET A 87 22.51 -11.20 -18.02
C MET A 87 22.92 -11.41 -19.48
N PHE A 88 23.75 -12.42 -19.70
CA PHE A 88 24.19 -12.86 -21.03
C PHE A 88 22.97 -13.20 -21.91
N GLU A 89 23.08 -12.90 -23.21
CA GLU A 89 22.09 -13.07 -24.28
C GLU A 89 21.74 -14.55 -24.56
N SER A 90 21.25 -15.28 -23.57
CA SER A 90 20.81 -16.67 -23.70
C SER A 90 19.30 -16.77 -23.62
N ARG A 91 18.71 -17.66 -24.39
CA ARG A 91 17.26 -17.94 -24.40
C ARG A 91 16.71 -18.30 -23.00
N ARG A 92 17.54 -18.91 -22.14
CA ARG A 92 17.23 -19.25 -20.76
C ARG A 92 17.17 -18.01 -19.85
N SER A 93 18.01 -17.03 -20.12
CA SER A 93 18.05 -15.73 -19.45
C SER A 93 16.75 -14.94 -19.66
N ASN A 94 16.20 -14.98 -20.88
CA ASN A 94 14.96 -14.27 -21.21
C ASN A 94 13.74 -14.79 -20.44
N VAL A 95 13.64 -16.11 -20.24
CA VAL A 95 12.53 -16.71 -19.46
C VAL A 95 12.65 -16.33 -17.98
N LEU A 96 13.85 -16.37 -17.40
CA LEU A 96 14.09 -15.98 -16.02
C LEU A 96 13.75 -14.51 -15.79
N GLN A 97 14.23 -13.61 -16.65
CA GLN A 97 13.93 -12.19 -16.59
C GLN A 97 12.41 -11.93 -16.64
N TRP A 98 11.73 -12.59 -17.57
CA TRP A 98 10.28 -12.42 -17.72
C TRP A 98 9.53 -12.89 -16.47
N SER A 99 9.94 -14.03 -15.89
CA SER A 99 9.36 -14.56 -14.65
C SER A 99 9.58 -13.63 -13.47
N VAL A 100 10.78 -13.07 -13.31
CA VAL A 100 11.07 -12.12 -12.23
C VAL A 100 10.31 -10.81 -12.41
N LYS A 101 10.22 -10.29 -13.64
CA LYS A 101 9.39 -9.10 -13.94
C LYS A 101 7.91 -9.34 -13.66
N MET A 102 7.40 -10.51 -13.99
CA MET A 102 6.03 -10.90 -13.64
C MET A 102 5.81 -10.93 -12.12
N LEU A 103 6.76 -11.50 -11.37
CA LEU A 103 6.69 -11.56 -9.90
C LEU A 103 6.68 -10.16 -9.27
N ILE A 104 7.59 -9.28 -9.69
CA ILE A 104 7.64 -7.89 -9.25
C ILE A 104 6.33 -7.15 -9.59
N SER A 105 5.81 -7.37 -10.80
CA SER A 105 4.54 -6.78 -11.23
C SER A 105 3.35 -7.28 -10.40
N LEU A 106 3.35 -8.56 -10.02
CA LEU A 106 2.32 -9.15 -9.17
C LEU A 106 2.30 -8.45 -7.79
N PHE A 107 3.45 -8.27 -7.16
CA PHE A 107 3.55 -7.59 -5.86
C PHE A 107 3.03 -6.16 -5.91
N ARG A 108 3.19 -5.47 -7.02
CA ARG A 108 2.72 -4.10 -7.21
C ARG A 108 1.25 -4.01 -7.62
N THR A 109 0.70 -5.04 -8.30
CA THR A 109 -0.68 -5.03 -8.77
C THR A 109 -1.68 -5.27 -7.65
N VAL A 110 -1.28 -6.05 -6.66
CA VAL A 110 -2.12 -6.35 -5.49
C VAL A 110 -2.00 -5.20 -4.49
N PRO A 111 -3.11 -4.55 -4.10
CA PRO A 111 -3.08 -3.50 -3.09
C PRO A 111 -2.50 -4.00 -1.77
N ASP A 112 -1.71 -3.16 -1.11
CA ASP A 112 -1.06 -3.45 0.19
C ASP A 112 -2.04 -3.90 1.27
N LEU A 113 -3.28 -3.39 1.25
CA LEU A 113 -4.33 -3.84 2.17
C LEU A 113 -4.64 -5.34 2.02
N VAL A 114 -4.61 -5.86 0.79
CA VAL A 114 -4.85 -7.29 0.53
C VAL A 114 -3.71 -8.12 1.10
N TRP A 115 -2.47 -7.69 0.92
CA TRP A 115 -1.30 -8.32 1.54
C TRP A 115 -1.38 -8.29 3.07
N ALA A 116 -1.79 -7.15 3.64
CA ALA A 116 -1.98 -7.02 5.08
C ALA A 116 -2.99 -8.06 5.61
N ILE A 117 -4.15 -8.21 4.96
CA ILE A 117 -5.17 -9.19 5.36
C ILE A 117 -4.64 -10.62 5.25
N ILE A 118 -3.94 -10.95 4.17
CA ILE A 118 -3.34 -12.29 3.98
C ILE A 118 -2.35 -12.58 5.12
N PHE A 119 -1.43 -11.66 5.42
CA PHE A 119 -0.45 -11.87 6.48
C PHE A 119 -1.09 -11.93 7.86
N VAL A 120 -2.11 -11.11 8.12
CA VAL A 120 -2.87 -11.18 9.38
C VAL A 120 -3.57 -12.54 9.52
N MET A 121 -4.11 -13.11 8.46
CA MET A 121 -4.72 -14.45 8.51
C MET A 121 -3.72 -15.57 8.74
N VAL A 122 -2.49 -15.44 8.23
CA VAL A 122 -1.45 -16.48 8.33
C VAL A 122 -0.67 -16.41 9.64
N VAL A 123 -0.31 -15.21 10.06
CA VAL A 123 0.61 -14.96 11.18
C VAL A 123 -0.10 -14.45 12.43
N GLY A 124 -1.31 -13.90 12.25
CA GLY A 124 -2.05 -13.22 13.29
C GLY A 124 -1.87 -11.70 13.27
N LEU A 125 -2.72 -11.02 14.05
CA LEU A 125 -2.64 -9.56 14.24
C LEU A 125 -1.36 -9.19 15.02
N GLY A 126 -0.56 -8.28 14.48
CA GLY A 126 0.62 -7.75 15.16
C GLY A 126 1.62 -7.05 14.25
N ALA A 127 2.67 -6.53 14.86
CA ALA A 127 3.75 -5.82 14.20
C ALA A 127 4.43 -6.63 13.09
N PHE A 128 4.51 -7.94 13.25
CA PHE A 128 5.14 -8.81 12.26
C PHE A 128 4.37 -8.88 10.94
N ALA A 129 3.02 -8.99 11.00
CA ALA A 129 2.19 -8.95 9.80
C ALA A 129 2.32 -7.60 9.05
N GLY A 130 2.35 -6.49 9.79
CA GLY A 130 2.59 -5.16 9.23
C GLY A 130 3.97 -5.03 8.57
N THR A 131 5.01 -5.54 9.21
CA THR A 131 6.37 -5.54 8.66
C THR A 131 6.44 -6.33 7.34
N LEU A 132 5.81 -7.51 7.26
CA LEU A 132 5.75 -8.32 6.04
C LEU A 132 5.00 -7.59 4.92
N THR A 133 3.92 -6.90 5.25
CA THR A 133 3.16 -6.10 4.28
C THR A 133 4.02 -5.00 3.66
N ILE A 134 4.69 -4.21 4.48
CA ILE A 134 5.59 -3.14 4.03
C ILE A 134 6.75 -3.72 3.21
N MET A 135 7.29 -4.86 3.61
CA MET A 135 8.36 -5.54 2.88
C MET A 135 7.92 -5.92 1.47
N VAL A 136 6.76 -6.56 1.32
CA VAL A 136 6.25 -7.00 0.00
C VAL A 136 5.93 -5.81 -0.91
N ASP A 137 5.29 -4.76 -0.38
CA ASP A 137 5.03 -3.53 -1.12
C ASP A 137 6.33 -2.88 -1.60
N THR A 138 7.33 -2.77 -0.71
CA THR A 138 8.65 -2.22 -1.03
C THR A 138 9.38 -3.06 -2.08
N ILE A 139 9.28 -4.40 -2.05
CA ILE A 139 9.84 -5.27 -3.10
C ILE A 139 9.23 -4.94 -4.47
N GLY A 140 7.91 -4.80 -4.52
CA GLY A 140 7.19 -4.46 -5.76
C GLY A 140 7.61 -3.10 -6.31
N PHE A 141 7.70 -2.10 -5.45
CA PHE A 141 8.05 -0.73 -5.82
C PHE A 141 9.53 -0.60 -6.23
N CYS A 142 10.46 -0.96 -5.33
CA CYS A 142 11.89 -0.83 -5.56
C CYS A 142 12.41 -1.78 -6.65
N GLY A 143 11.89 -3.03 -6.67
CA GLY A 143 12.26 -4.01 -7.66
C GLY A 143 11.98 -3.55 -9.09
N ARG A 144 10.82 -2.93 -9.29
CA ARG A 144 10.49 -2.35 -10.59
C ARG A 144 11.32 -1.12 -10.93
N PHE A 145 11.44 -0.18 -9.98
CA PHE A 145 12.20 1.04 -10.18
C PHE A 145 13.65 0.74 -10.59
N PHE A 146 14.35 -0.12 -9.85
CA PHE A 146 15.72 -0.50 -10.19
C PHE A 146 15.83 -1.31 -11.48
N ALA A 147 14.85 -2.14 -11.81
CA ALA A 147 14.86 -2.91 -13.05
C ALA A 147 14.64 -2.06 -14.32
N GLU A 148 13.97 -0.91 -14.19
CA GLU A 148 13.75 0.04 -15.29
C GLU A 148 14.96 0.97 -15.50
N GLU A 149 15.69 1.30 -14.42
CA GLU A 149 16.86 2.20 -14.48
C GLU A 149 18.18 1.49 -14.83
N MET A 150 18.28 0.16 -14.68
CA MET A 150 19.46 -0.67 -15.04
C MET A 150 19.35 -1.28 -16.43
#